data_2557dd249607c5f1fd1f260b9c4a348f
#
_entry.id   2557dd249607c5f1fd1f260b9c4a348f
#
_cell.length_a   1.000
_cell.length_b   1.000
_cell.length_c   1.000
_cell.angle_alpha   90.00
_cell.angle_beta   90.00
_cell.angle_gamma   90.00
#
_symmetry.space_group_name_H-M   'P 1'
#
loop_
_entity.id
_entity.type
_entity.pdbx_description
1 polymer ?
#
loop_
_entity_poly.entity_id
_entity_poly.type
_entity_poly.pdbx_seq_one_letter_code
_entity_poly.pdbx_strand_id
1 'polypeptide(L)'
;MSDKKTHKLVTDEYYVRPQAAWEKMKAARSMRQTVYLYGTTGSGKTTFVMDFLGRRRCCYASVADTGIDEIAGMMPEKSETYTIFVIDDLHLLETEDDRSACGHLIEKMSARTDVWLILISRAPMPKWLKTAFVRYIFVTIGEEELCLSQKEQEQYLEKWELMPTAVTVRRIWELGQGNP
;
A
#
# COMPACT_ATOMS: atom_id res chain seq x y z
N MET A 1 -16.22 7.68 21.99
CA MET A 1 -16.03 6.27 21.59
C MET A 1 -16.21 6.21 20.10
N SER A 2 -15.12 6.30 19.37
CA SER A 2 -15.13 6.33 17.90
C SER A 2 -15.21 4.90 17.39
N ASP A 3 -16.24 4.59 16.62
CA ASP A 3 -16.43 3.30 15.96
C ASP A 3 -15.22 3.01 15.05
N LYS A 4 -14.42 2.05 15.47
CA LYS A 4 -13.37 1.48 14.64
C LYS A 4 -14.04 0.83 13.44
N LYS A 5 -14.02 1.50 12.28
CA LYS A 5 -14.36 0.88 11.00
C LYS A 5 -13.44 -0.34 10.82
N THR A 6 -13.93 -1.49 11.21
CA THR A 6 -13.35 -2.77 10.82
C THR A 6 -13.62 -2.89 9.34
N HIS A 7 -12.66 -2.51 8.48
CA HIS A 7 -12.76 -2.80 7.07
C HIS A 7 -12.92 -4.31 6.92
N LYS A 8 -14.14 -4.70 6.58
CA LYS A 8 -14.45 -6.09 6.22
C LYS A 8 -13.58 -6.39 5.01
N LEU A 9 -12.62 -7.30 5.17
CA LEU A 9 -11.84 -7.84 4.08
C LEU A 9 -12.83 -8.32 3.02
N VAL A 10 -12.98 -7.57 1.96
CA VAL A 10 -13.52 -8.09 0.73
C VAL A 10 -12.38 -8.95 0.18
N THR A 11 -12.34 -10.21 0.61
CA THR A 11 -11.68 -11.23 -0.17
C THR A 11 -12.53 -11.34 -1.42
N ASP A 12 -12.19 -10.51 -2.38
CA ASP A 12 -12.80 -10.58 -3.68
C ASP A 12 -12.52 -11.99 -4.20
N GLU A 13 -13.54 -12.74 -4.49
CA GLU A 13 -13.46 -14.12 -5.00
C GLU A 13 -12.52 -14.19 -6.20
N TYR A 14 -12.39 -13.08 -6.90
CA TYR A 14 -11.58 -12.91 -8.10
C TYR A 14 -10.18 -12.36 -7.86
N TYR A 15 -9.86 -11.94 -6.63
CA TYR A 15 -8.54 -11.37 -6.34
C TYR A 15 -7.44 -12.41 -6.53
N VAL A 16 -6.41 -12.04 -7.29
CA VAL A 16 -5.15 -12.78 -7.42
C VAL A 16 -4.04 -11.92 -6.86
N ARG A 17 -3.25 -12.52 -6.01
CA ARG A 17 -2.18 -11.83 -5.29
C ARG A 17 -0.96 -11.61 -6.19
N PRO A 18 -0.49 -10.36 -6.39
CA PRO A 18 0.75 -10.10 -7.11
C PRO A 18 1.94 -10.57 -6.26
N GLN A 19 2.56 -11.67 -6.67
CA GLN A 19 3.58 -12.35 -5.87
C GLN A 19 4.85 -11.52 -5.72
N ALA A 20 5.24 -10.76 -6.75
CA ALA A 20 6.40 -9.88 -6.69
C ALA A 20 6.27 -8.82 -5.57
N ALA A 21 5.13 -8.12 -5.53
CA ALA A 21 4.82 -7.17 -4.47
C ALA A 21 4.74 -7.85 -3.10
N TRP A 22 4.18 -9.06 -3.04
CA TRP A 22 4.03 -9.82 -1.80
C TRP A 22 5.37 -10.17 -1.16
N GLU A 23 6.32 -10.69 -1.94
CA GLU A 23 7.65 -11.03 -1.43
C GLU A 23 8.40 -9.78 -0.97
N LYS A 24 8.29 -8.69 -1.72
CA LYS A 24 8.91 -7.41 -1.36
C LYS A 24 8.31 -6.84 -0.06
N MET A 25 6.98 -6.93 0.11
CA MET A 25 6.29 -6.53 1.34
C MET A 25 6.70 -7.38 2.54
N LYS A 26 6.87 -8.70 2.36
CA LYS A 26 7.36 -9.61 3.40
C LYS A 26 8.77 -9.25 3.85
N ALA A 27 9.67 -8.99 2.89
CA ALA A 27 11.03 -8.57 3.18
C ALA A 27 11.05 -7.24 3.95
N ALA A 28 10.29 -6.23 3.48
CA ALA A 28 10.18 -4.95 4.15
C ALA A 28 9.68 -5.09 5.60
N ARG A 29 8.68 -5.94 5.81
CA ARG A 29 8.14 -6.20 7.15
C ARG A 29 9.17 -6.86 8.06
N SER A 30 9.92 -7.86 7.58
CA SER A 30 10.93 -8.57 8.38
C SER A 30 12.04 -7.64 8.85
N MET A 31 12.40 -6.65 8.03
CA MET A 31 13.39 -5.62 8.31
C MET A 31 12.81 -4.37 8.97
N ARG A 32 11.49 -4.33 9.21
CA ARG A 32 10.75 -3.16 9.75
C ARG A 32 10.98 -1.87 8.95
N GLN A 33 11.14 -2.00 7.65
CA GLN A 33 11.33 -0.86 6.76
C GLN A 33 10.00 -0.23 6.41
N THR A 34 9.93 1.10 6.39
CA THR A 34 8.76 1.82 5.89
C THR A 34 8.51 1.46 4.43
N VAL A 35 7.25 1.19 4.08
CA VAL A 35 6.85 0.86 2.70
C VAL A 35 6.19 2.07 2.06
N TYR A 36 6.62 2.41 0.85
CA TYR A 36 5.94 3.35 -0.03
C TYR A 36 5.40 2.59 -1.25
N LEU A 37 4.08 2.43 -1.28
CA LEU A 37 3.36 1.72 -2.33
C LEU A 37 2.72 2.72 -3.29
N TYR A 38 2.98 2.61 -4.58
CA TYR A 38 2.39 3.53 -5.55
C TYR A 38 1.96 2.82 -6.85
N GLY A 39 1.01 3.45 -7.53
CA GLY A 39 0.49 2.99 -8.81
C GLY A 39 -0.80 3.71 -9.18
N THR A 40 -1.24 3.59 -10.41
CA THR A 40 -2.44 4.23 -10.94
C THR A 40 -3.72 3.83 -10.18
N THR A 41 -4.77 4.60 -10.38
CA THR A 41 -6.10 4.27 -9.85
C THR A 41 -6.55 2.92 -10.40
N GLY A 42 -7.08 2.06 -9.52
CA GLY A 42 -7.53 0.73 -9.92
C GLY A 42 -6.44 -0.35 -9.91
N SER A 43 -5.15 -0.03 -9.69
CA SER A 43 -4.07 -1.02 -9.62
C SER A 43 -4.08 -1.93 -8.38
N GLY A 44 -5.16 -1.92 -7.60
CA GLY A 44 -5.35 -2.84 -6.47
C GLY A 44 -4.51 -2.55 -5.22
N LYS A 45 -3.84 -1.40 -5.09
CA LYS A 45 -2.96 -1.05 -3.96
C LYS A 45 -3.57 -1.29 -2.59
N THR A 46 -4.71 -0.68 -2.35
CA THR A 46 -5.40 -0.77 -1.05
C THR A 46 -5.85 -2.21 -0.78
N THR A 47 -6.39 -2.90 -1.80
CA THR A 47 -6.77 -4.31 -1.72
C THR A 47 -5.56 -5.19 -1.38
N PHE A 48 -4.44 -4.98 -2.05
CA PHE A 48 -3.19 -5.69 -1.79
C PHE A 48 -2.69 -5.48 -0.35
N VAL A 49 -2.68 -4.23 0.13
CA VAL A 49 -2.27 -3.93 1.52
C VAL A 49 -3.22 -4.61 2.51
N MET A 50 -4.52 -4.54 2.28
CA MET A 50 -5.51 -5.18 3.15
C MET A 50 -5.40 -6.71 3.14
N ASP A 51 -5.16 -7.34 1.99
CA ASP A 51 -4.87 -8.77 1.90
C ASP A 51 -3.60 -9.13 2.68
N PHE A 52 -2.52 -8.35 2.51
CA PHE A 52 -1.27 -8.58 3.23
C PHE A 52 -1.44 -8.44 4.75
N LEU A 53 -2.19 -7.48 5.20
CA LEU A 53 -2.46 -7.27 6.62
C LEU A 53 -3.37 -8.36 7.19
N GLY A 54 -4.30 -8.87 6.42
CA GLY A 54 -5.24 -9.91 6.85
C GLY A 54 -6.04 -9.45 8.08
N ARG A 55 -6.02 -10.26 9.15
CA ARG A 55 -6.73 -9.95 10.41
C ARG A 55 -5.90 -9.13 11.41
N ARG A 56 -4.74 -8.64 11.01
CA ARG A 56 -3.87 -7.86 11.91
C ARG A 56 -4.51 -6.51 12.20
N ARG A 57 -4.40 -6.08 13.44
CA ARG A 57 -4.84 -4.73 13.80
C ARG A 57 -3.92 -3.71 13.15
N CYS A 58 -4.51 -2.77 12.44
CA CYS A 58 -3.82 -1.61 11.88
C CYS A 58 -4.61 -0.34 12.16
N CYS A 59 -3.93 0.77 12.26
CA CYS A 59 -4.52 2.09 12.17
C CYS A 59 -4.45 2.51 10.70
N TYR A 60 -5.59 2.74 10.08
CA TYR A 60 -5.69 3.17 8.68
C TYR A 60 -6.28 4.57 8.64
N ALA A 61 -5.62 5.46 7.93
CA ALA A 61 -6.08 6.81 7.67
C ALA A 61 -5.89 7.13 6.17
N SER A 62 -6.86 7.79 5.57
CA SER A 62 -6.77 8.31 4.20
C SER A 62 -6.75 9.83 4.24
N VAL A 63 -5.84 10.44 3.51
CA VAL A 63 -5.78 11.90 3.32
C VAL A 63 -7.06 12.42 2.63
N ALA A 64 -7.76 11.58 1.86
CA ALA A 64 -9.02 11.93 1.24
C ALA A 64 -10.14 12.20 2.25
N ASP A 65 -10.11 11.52 3.39
CA ASP A 65 -11.18 11.55 4.39
C ASP A 65 -10.81 12.39 5.62
N THR A 66 -9.52 12.56 5.87
CA THR A 66 -8.98 13.02 7.16
C THR A 66 -7.82 13.99 6.94
N GLY A 67 -7.87 15.16 7.55
CA GLY A 67 -6.77 16.12 7.51
C GLY A 67 -5.50 15.61 8.19
N ILE A 68 -4.35 16.15 7.78
CA ILE A 68 -3.05 15.66 8.28
C ILE A 68 -2.88 15.80 9.80
N ASP A 69 -3.43 16.86 10.39
CA ASP A 69 -3.38 17.07 11.85
C ASP A 69 -4.17 16.01 12.61
N GLU A 70 -5.32 15.61 12.08
CA GLU A 70 -6.13 14.53 12.65
C GLU A 70 -5.42 13.18 12.50
N ILE A 71 -4.80 12.93 11.33
CA ILE A 71 -3.96 11.74 11.13
C ILE A 71 -2.81 11.71 12.14
N ALA A 72 -2.19 12.86 12.40
CA ALA A 72 -1.15 12.97 13.42
C ALA A 72 -1.67 12.66 14.83
N GLY A 73 -2.90 13.06 15.12
CA GLY A 73 -3.60 12.73 16.37
C GLY A 73 -3.94 11.23 16.53
N MET A 74 -4.06 10.50 15.43
CA MET A 74 -4.28 9.04 15.42
C MET A 74 -3.00 8.25 15.72
N MET A 75 -1.85 8.91 15.79
CA MET A 75 -0.59 8.24 16.05
C MET A 75 -0.65 7.47 17.36
N PRO A 76 -0.36 6.16 17.37
CA PRO A 76 -0.45 5.37 18.57
C PRO A 76 0.54 5.87 19.62
N GLU A 77 0.14 5.86 20.87
CA GLU A 77 1.06 6.04 21.98
C GLU A 77 2.19 5.00 21.89
N LYS A 78 3.36 5.35 22.43
CA LYS A 78 4.49 4.41 22.46
C LYS A 78 4.09 3.19 23.27
N SER A 79 4.18 2.01 22.66
CA SER A 79 3.69 0.77 23.25
C SER A 79 4.71 -0.36 23.06
N GLU A 80 4.65 -1.35 23.94
CA GLU A 80 5.38 -2.60 23.77
C GLU A 80 4.79 -3.45 22.63
N THR A 81 3.52 -3.20 22.27
CA THR A 81 2.85 -3.90 21.16
C THR A 81 3.11 -3.19 19.84
N TYR A 82 3.51 -3.97 18.86
CA TYR A 82 3.78 -3.51 17.51
C TYR A 82 2.50 -3.06 16.81
N THR A 83 2.49 -1.83 16.32
CA THR A 83 1.34 -1.23 15.62
C THR A 83 1.66 -1.05 14.14
N ILE A 84 0.72 -1.41 13.28
CA ILE A 84 0.80 -1.13 11.85
C ILE A 84 0.01 0.15 11.59
N PHE A 85 0.64 1.14 10.94
CA PHE A 85 0.01 2.38 10.58
C PHE A 85 0.03 2.54 9.05
N VAL A 86 -1.13 2.76 8.46
CA VAL A 86 -1.30 2.94 7.01
C VAL A 86 -1.81 4.35 6.76
N ILE A 87 -1.12 5.08 5.89
CA ILE A 87 -1.56 6.38 5.39
C ILE A 87 -1.80 6.24 3.89
N ASP A 88 -3.03 6.38 3.47
CA ASP A 88 -3.44 6.28 2.07
C ASP A 88 -3.67 7.66 1.44
N ASP A 89 -3.72 7.68 0.12
CA ASP A 89 -4.01 8.85 -0.71
C ASP A 89 -3.03 10.02 -0.54
N LEU A 90 -1.77 9.77 -0.25
CA LEU A 90 -0.73 10.79 -0.07
C LEU A 90 -0.60 11.78 -1.25
N HIS A 91 -1.05 11.39 -2.44
CA HIS A 91 -1.04 12.25 -3.63
C HIS A 91 -2.00 13.44 -3.54
N LEU A 92 -2.95 13.41 -2.58
CA LEU A 92 -3.91 14.49 -2.35
C LEU A 92 -3.37 15.63 -1.45
N LEU A 93 -2.16 15.51 -0.93
CA LEU A 93 -1.50 16.61 -0.21
C LEU A 93 -1.11 17.71 -1.18
N GLU A 94 -1.91 18.78 -1.24
CA GLU A 94 -1.75 19.86 -2.21
C GLU A 94 -0.93 21.03 -1.66
N THR A 95 -1.08 21.36 -0.38
CA THR A 95 -0.41 22.51 0.22
C THR A 95 1.01 22.18 0.70
N GLU A 96 1.88 23.18 0.73
CA GLU A 96 3.25 23.04 1.27
C GLU A 96 3.21 22.72 2.78
N ASP A 97 2.27 23.33 3.50
CA ASP A 97 2.10 23.12 4.94
C ASP A 97 1.68 21.68 5.25
N ASP A 98 0.70 21.14 4.52
CA ASP A 98 0.27 19.74 4.68
C ASP A 98 1.39 18.76 4.35
N ARG A 99 2.16 19.03 3.29
CA ARG A 99 3.32 18.22 2.90
C ARG A 99 4.40 18.22 3.97
N SER A 100 4.67 19.41 4.52
CA SER A 100 5.65 19.58 5.60
C SER A 100 5.19 18.87 6.87
N ALA A 101 3.94 19.04 7.28
CA ALA A 101 3.35 18.36 8.44
C ALA A 101 3.37 16.85 8.27
N CYS A 102 2.98 16.36 7.09
CA CYS A 102 3.03 14.93 6.76
C CYS A 102 4.47 14.39 6.76
N GLY A 103 5.42 15.12 6.21
CA GLY A 103 6.84 14.77 6.23
C GLY A 103 7.36 14.57 7.66
N HIS A 104 7.09 15.52 8.56
CA HIS A 104 7.45 15.40 9.98
C HIS A 104 6.78 14.21 10.66
N LEU A 105 5.50 13.96 10.37
CA LEU A 105 4.78 12.81 10.91
C LEU A 105 5.43 11.48 10.46
N ILE A 106 5.75 11.36 9.17
CA ILE A 106 6.41 10.19 8.60
C ILE A 106 7.79 9.98 9.22
N GLU A 107 8.58 11.03 9.37
CA GLU A 107 9.89 10.97 10.05
C GLU A 107 9.74 10.48 11.49
N LYS A 108 8.80 11.04 12.24
CA LYS A 108 8.54 10.66 13.64
C LYS A 108 8.10 9.20 13.76
N MET A 109 7.25 8.72 12.85
CA MET A 109 6.82 7.33 12.83
C MET A 109 7.93 6.37 12.40
N SER A 110 8.68 6.71 11.35
CA SER A 110 9.76 5.88 10.82
C SER A 110 10.94 5.72 11.80
N ALA A 111 11.10 6.67 12.72
CA ALA A 111 12.09 6.60 13.80
C ALA A 111 11.69 5.62 14.92
N ARG A 112 10.44 5.17 14.97
CA ARG A 112 9.91 4.28 16.00
C ARG A 112 10.13 2.81 15.66
N THR A 113 10.51 2.02 16.65
CA THR A 113 10.70 0.57 16.52
C THR A 113 9.41 -0.23 16.78
N ASP A 114 8.40 0.40 17.36
CA ASP A 114 7.09 -0.18 17.69
C ASP A 114 6.01 0.15 16.65
N VAL A 115 6.38 0.84 15.55
CA VAL A 115 5.47 1.15 14.43
C VAL A 115 6.04 0.61 13.14
N TRP A 116 5.17 0.01 12.33
CA TRP A 116 5.45 -0.28 10.94
C TRP A 116 4.58 0.59 10.06
N LEU A 117 5.20 1.46 9.28
CA LEU A 117 4.53 2.45 8.46
C LEU A 117 4.41 1.97 7.02
N ILE A 118 3.20 2.07 6.49
CA ILE A 118 2.87 1.81 5.09
C ILE A 118 2.23 3.07 4.52
N LEU A 119 2.79 3.58 3.45
CA LEU A 119 2.35 4.77 2.73
C LEU A 119 1.81 4.35 1.37
N ILE A 120 0.63 4.84 1.00
CA ILE A 120 -0.01 4.52 -0.28
C ILE A 120 -0.22 5.82 -1.07
N SER A 121 0.06 5.79 -2.37
CA SER A 121 -0.07 6.93 -3.26
C SER A 121 -0.45 6.50 -4.68
N ARG A 122 -0.92 7.44 -5.49
CA ARG A 122 -1.10 7.22 -6.95
C ARG A 122 0.13 7.57 -7.76
N ALA A 123 1.07 8.29 -7.17
CA ALA A 123 2.26 8.79 -7.85
C ALA A 123 3.53 8.23 -7.21
N PRO A 124 4.62 8.14 -7.99
CA PRO A 124 5.95 7.84 -7.45
C PRO A 124 6.31 8.79 -6.32
N MET A 125 7.26 8.38 -5.49
CA MET A 125 7.67 9.13 -4.30
C MET A 125 8.01 10.59 -4.63
N PRO A 126 7.31 11.55 -4.02
CA PRO A 126 7.50 12.97 -4.29
C PRO A 126 8.83 13.48 -3.70
N LYS A 127 9.31 14.60 -4.26
CA LYS A 127 10.61 15.16 -3.85
C LYS A 127 10.63 15.55 -2.37
N TRP A 128 9.54 16.08 -1.83
CA TRP A 128 9.45 16.52 -0.44
C TRP A 128 9.61 15.37 0.56
N LEU A 129 9.28 14.14 0.16
CA LEU A 129 9.44 12.96 1.00
C LEU A 129 10.84 12.32 0.86
N LYS A 130 11.62 12.69 -0.16
CA LYS A 130 12.94 12.07 -0.42
C LYS A 130 13.94 12.30 0.71
N THR A 131 13.84 13.39 1.45
CA THR A 131 14.74 13.69 2.59
C THR A 131 14.53 12.67 3.71
N ALA A 132 13.29 12.36 4.05
CA ALA A 132 12.96 11.31 4.99
C ALA A 132 13.40 9.93 4.47
N PHE A 133 13.25 9.69 3.17
CA PHE A 133 13.66 8.46 2.51
C PHE A 133 15.17 8.18 2.63
N VAL A 134 16.02 9.20 2.54
CA VAL A 134 17.48 9.03 2.68
C VAL A 134 17.85 8.70 4.12
N ARG A 135 17.14 9.26 5.08
CA ARG A 135 17.43 9.06 6.51
C ARG A 135 16.87 7.73 7.03
N TYR A 136 15.70 7.31 6.56
CA TYR A 136 15.02 6.08 6.94
C TYR A 136 14.91 5.18 5.73
N ILE A 137 15.35 3.95 5.83
CA ILE A 137 15.33 3.01 4.70
C ILE A 137 13.87 2.67 4.35
N PHE A 138 13.41 3.18 3.22
CA PHE A 138 12.11 2.86 2.66
C PHE A 138 12.23 1.78 1.59
N VAL A 139 11.21 0.94 1.50
CA VAL A 139 11.03 0.02 0.38
C VAL A 139 9.92 0.58 -0.49
N THR A 140 10.22 0.80 -1.76
CA THR A 140 9.20 1.21 -2.73
C THR A 140 8.65 -0.03 -3.45
N ILE A 141 7.33 -0.10 -3.57
CA ILE A 141 6.60 -1.09 -4.37
C ILE A 141 5.81 -0.28 -5.39
N GLY A 142 6.15 -0.43 -6.66
CA GLY A 142 5.54 0.31 -7.76
C GLY A 142 4.56 -0.54 -8.57
N GLU A 143 4.10 0.03 -9.67
CA GLU A 143 3.19 -0.67 -10.60
C GLU A 143 3.76 -1.96 -11.13
N GLU A 144 5.07 -1.99 -11.42
CA GLU A 144 5.72 -3.19 -11.96
C GLU A 144 5.59 -4.40 -11.04
N GLU A 145 5.72 -4.20 -9.72
CA GLU A 145 5.55 -5.27 -8.76
C GLU A 145 4.09 -5.60 -8.46
N LEU A 146 3.19 -4.64 -8.67
CA LEU A 146 1.74 -4.86 -8.52
C LEU A 146 1.12 -5.52 -9.76
N CYS A 147 1.77 -5.44 -10.90
CA CYS A 147 1.32 -6.12 -12.11
C CYS A 147 1.34 -7.64 -11.91
N LEU A 148 0.28 -8.28 -12.37
CA LEU A 148 0.21 -9.74 -12.37
C LEU A 148 1.16 -10.31 -13.43
N SER A 149 1.97 -11.28 -13.06
CA SER A 149 2.73 -12.10 -14.01
C SER A 149 1.78 -12.88 -14.92
N GLN A 150 2.28 -13.38 -16.05
CA GLN A 150 1.46 -14.19 -16.97
C GLN A 150 0.74 -15.34 -16.25
N LYS A 151 1.42 -16.06 -15.35
CA LYS A 151 0.83 -17.15 -14.58
C LYS A 151 -0.28 -16.68 -13.65
N GLU A 152 -0.11 -15.53 -13.01
CA GLU A 152 -1.11 -14.95 -12.12
C GLU A 152 -2.31 -14.43 -12.91
N GLN A 153 -2.10 -13.93 -14.13
CA GLN A 153 -3.21 -13.57 -15.03
C GLN A 153 -3.99 -14.81 -15.49
N GLU A 154 -3.31 -15.92 -15.79
CA GLU A 154 -3.99 -17.17 -16.07
C GLU A 154 -4.89 -17.57 -14.90
N GLN A 155 -4.39 -17.52 -13.67
CA GLN A 155 -5.18 -17.76 -12.46
C GLN A 155 -6.35 -16.80 -12.29
N TYR A 156 -6.16 -15.51 -12.63
CA TYR A 156 -7.22 -14.51 -12.58
C TYR A 156 -8.34 -14.86 -13.58
N LEU A 157 -7.98 -15.21 -14.81
CA LEU A 157 -8.94 -15.57 -15.84
C LEU A 157 -9.68 -16.88 -15.52
N GLU A 158 -8.99 -17.86 -14.92
CA GLU A 158 -9.61 -19.10 -14.45
C GLU A 158 -10.68 -18.82 -13.38
N LYS A 159 -10.42 -17.88 -12.46
CA LYS A 159 -11.40 -17.49 -11.44
C LYS A 159 -12.67 -16.83 -12.02
N TRP A 160 -12.54 -16.18 -13.16
CA TRP A 160 -13.67 -15.61 -13.90
C TRP A 160 -14.37 -16.64 -14.81
N GLU A 161 -14.00 -17.92 -14.72
CA GLU A 161 -14.49 -18.97 -15.62
C GLU A 161 -14.24 -18.66 -17.10
N LEU A 162 -13.31 -17.75 -17.37
CA LEU A 162 -12.88 -17.45 -18.73
C LEU A 162 -11.80 -18.47 -19.09
N MET A 163 -12.10 -19.35 -20.05
CA MET A 163 -11.14 -20.28 -20.63
C MET A 163 -10.45 -19.63 -21.86
N PRO A 164 -9.48 -18.74 -21.66
CA PRO A 164 -8.82 -18.11 -22.78
C PRO A 164 -7.85 -19.11 -23.44
N THR A 165 -7.76 -19.07 -24.74
CA THR A 165 -6.66 -19.74 -25.44
C THR A 165 -5.33 -19.10 -25.02
N ALA A 166 -4.22 -19.81 -25.11
CA ALA A 166 -2.89 -19.29 -24.78
C ALA A 166 -2.56 -17.98 -25.56
N VAL A 167 -3.10 -17.83 -26.77
CA VAL A 167 -2.97 -16.61 -27.58
C VAL A 167 -3.73 -15.44 -26.97
N THR A 168 -4.91 -15.69 -26.40
CA THR A 168 -5.73 -14.66 -25.75
C THR A 168 -5.08 -14.16 -24.47
N VAL A 169 -4.54 -15.05 -23.64
CA VAL A 169 -3.82 -14.69 -22.41
C VAL A 169 -2.62 -13.81 -22.74
N ARG A 170 -1.80 -14.22 -23.70
CA ARG A 170 -0.63 -13.44 -24.13
C ARG A 170 -1.03 -12.05 -24.62
N ARG A 171 -2.10 -11.94 -25.41
CA ARG A 171 -2.58 -10.67 -25.94
C ARG A 171 -3.13 -9.75 -24.87
N ILE A 172 -3.86 -10.29 -23.88
CA ILE A 172 -4.35 -9.54 -22.72
C ILE A 172 -3.15 -9.02 -21.91
N TRP A 173 -2.15 -9.86 -21.69
CA TRP A 173 -0.93 -9.48 -20.97
C TRP A 173 -0.16 -8.36 -21.69
N GLU A 174 0.03 -8.48 -23.01
CA GLU A 174 0.70 -7.47 -23.85
C GLU A 174 -0.06 -6.13 -23.84
N LEU A 175 -1.39 -6.15 -23.86
CA LEU A 175 -2.22 -4.94 -23.87
C LEU A 175 -2.38 -4.31 -22.48
N GLY A 176 -2.50 -5.13 -21.44
CA GLY A 176 -2.73 -4.69 -20.06
C GLY A 176 -1.46 -4.51 -19.25
N GLN A 177 -0.29 -4.85 -19.79
CA GLN A 177 0.99 -4.86 -19.05
C GLN A 177 0.88 -5.49 -17.67
N GLY A 178 0.03 -6.52 -17.54
CA GLY A 178 -0.19 -7.20 -16.27
C GLY A 178 -1.17 -6.52 -15.30
N ASN A 179 -1.80 -5.42 -15.68
CA ASN A 179 -2.91 -4.85 -14.90
C ASN A 179 -4.21 -5.59 -15.23
N PRO A 180 -4.92 -6.11 -14.20
CA PRO A 180 -6.25 -6.71 -14.37
C PRO A 180 -7.33 -5.69 -14.69
#